data_26cde4814d7c997d6ed76f324ed27ff2
#
_entry.id   26cde4814d7c997d6ed76f324ed27ff2
#
_cell.length_a   1.000
_cell.length_b   1.000
_cell.length_c   1.000
_cell.angle_alpha   90.00
_cell.angle_beta   90.00
_cell.angle_gamma   90.00
#
_symmetry.space_group_name_H-M   'P 1'
#
loop_
_entity.id
_entity.type
_entity.pdbx_description
1 polymer ?
#
loop_
_entity_poly.entity_id
_entity_poly.type
_entity_poly.pdbx_seq_one_letter_code
_entity_poly.pdbx_strand_id
1 'polypeptide(L)'
;MLRFESVSRIYDDGTRAVDDVSLHIRSGEFCVLLGPSGAGKSTLMNMVNGIIEPSSGKVTLGGLPLNKKNLSSIQRRVGMIHQQLHLVPRLSVLHNVLMGLLPAVSFWRSLIKAFSFADQHRAFELLHEVGLREKHLFRRASALSGGQQQRVAIARAFISKPEVVIADEPVASLDPAMSKSVLNSLKTAAKHHGVTVICTLHQLDYALEFADRIIALRDGKVFFDGHPSDLDKQTQSQLYNLEQPNLKAAEREAA
;
A
#
# COMPACT_ATOMS: atom_id res chain seq x y z
N MET A 1 -1.55 16.36 2.73
CA MET A 1 -2.24 15.73 1.62
C MET A 1 -3.25 14.69 2.09
N LEU A 2 -2.86 13.60 2.74
CA LEU A 2 -3.74 12.66 3.45
C LEU A 2 -3.66 12.93 4.94
N ARG A 3 -4.82 13.09 5.61
CA ARG A 3 -4.88 13.37 7.04
C ARG A 3 -5.83 12.40 7.73
N PHE A 4 -5.41 11.93 8.88
CA PHE A 4 -6.22 11.24 9.88
C PHE A 4 -6.31 12.17 11.08
N GLU A 5 -7.52 12.45 11.57
CA GLU A 5 -7.76 13.35 12.69
C GLU A 5 -8.55 12.58 13.75
N SER A 6 -7.87 12.18 14.84
CA SER A 6 -8.40 11.42 15.98
C SER A 6 -9.25 10.21 15.54
N VAL A 7 -8.69 9.43 14.61
CA VAL A 7 -9.39 8.32 13.98
C VAL A 7 -9.37 7.08 14.86
N SER A 8 -10.54 6.52 15.12
CA SER A 8 -10.67 5.21 15.77
C SER A 8 -11.55 4.27 14.96
N ARG A 9 -11.28 2.97 15.07
CA ARG A 9 -12.14 1.91 14.56
C ARG A 9 -12.34 0.83 15.60
N ILE A 10 -13.59 0.63 15.96
CA ILE A 10 -14.05 -0.42 16.85
C ILE A 10 -14.97 -1.32 16.01
N TYR A 11 -14.70 -2.61 15.99
CA TYR A 11 -15.53 -3.61 15.35
C TYR A 11 -16.67 -4.06 16.26
N ASP A 12 -17.67 -4.75 15.72
CA ASP A 12 -18.87 -5.16 16.46
C ASP A 12 -18.58 -6.14 17.61
N ASP A 13 -17.45 -6.86 17.53
CA ASP A 13 -16.94 -7.74 18.59
C ASP A 13 -16.20 -6.99 19.72
N GLY A 14 -16.16 -5.65 19.65
CA GLY A 14 -15.47 -4.79 20.61
C GLY A 14 -13.98 -4.60 20.32
N THR A 15 -13.42 -5.26 19.31
CA THR A 15 -12.00 -5.12 18.93
C THR A 15 -11.71 -3.69 18.47
N ARG A 16 -10.82 -3.00 19.16
CA ARG A 16 -10.34 -1.67 18.81
C ARG A 16 -9.11 -1.77 17.94
N ALA A 17 -9.30 -1.83 16.63
CA ALA A 17 -8.24 -2.03 15.65
C ALA A 17 -7.41 -0.76 15.39
N VAL A 18 -8.01 0.42 15.54
CA VAL A 18 -7.35 1.73 15.49
C VAL A 18 -7.90 2.58 16.63
N ASP A 19 -7.03 3.24 17.37
CA ASP A 19 -7.36 3.97 18.60
C ASP A 19 -6.71 5.36 18.60
N ASP A 20 -7.52 6.39 18.36
CA ASP A 20 -7.15 7.81 18.38
C ASP A 20 -5.91 8.15 17.53
N VAL A 21 -5.87 7.64 16.31
CA VAL A 21 -4.74 7.88 15.39
C VAL A 21 -4.90 9.22 14.70
N SER A 22 -3.89 10.08 14.85
CA SER A 22 -3.75 11.36 14.15
C SER A 22 -2.46 11.37 13.36
N LEU A 23 -2.56 11.47 12.01
CA LEU A 23 -1.43 11.43 11.08
C LEU A 23 -1.62 12.42 9.95
N HIS A 24 -0.54 13.01 9.48
CA HIS A 24 -0.53 13.83 8.27
C HIS A 24 0.57 13.36 7.33
N ILE A 25 0.19 12.65 6.24
CA ILE A 25 1.11 12.21 5.19
C ILE A 25 1.19 13.30 4.13
N ARG A 26 2.41 13.72 3.80
CA ARG A 26 2.66 14.79 2.83
C ARG A 26 2.53 14.28 1.40
N SER A 27 2.38 15.22 0.45
CA SER A 27 2.38 14.88 -0.98
C SER A 27 3.76 14.41 -1.43
N GLY A 28 3.82 13.33 -2.23
CA GLY A 28 5.05 12.79 -2.79
C GLY A 28 5.92 12.00 -1.81
N GLU A 29 5.46 11.78 -0.57
CA GLU A 29 6.18 11.04 0.47
C GLU A 29 6.03 9.53 0.25
N PHE A 30 7.13 8.77 0.32
CA PHE A 30 7.11 7.31 0.38
C PHE A 30 7.08 6.87 1.85
N CYS A 31 5.87 6.63 2.35
CA CYS A 31 5.63 6.31 3.74
C CYS A 31 5.49 4.79 3.94
N VAL A 32 6.23 4.22 4.88
CA VAL A 32 6.13 2.80 5.22
C VAL A 32 5.43 2.63 6.56
N LEU A 33 4.37 1.79 6.56
CA LEU A 33 3.68 1.36 7.77
C LEU A 33 4.32 0.08 8.30
N LEU A 34 4.83 0.13 9.53
CA LEU A 34 5.38 -1.02 10.26
C LEU A 34 4.48 -1.41 11.44
N GLY A 35 4.73 -2.57 11.99
CA GLY A 35 4.10 -3.07 13.22
C GLY A 35 3.77 -4.55 13.15
N PRO A 36 3.52 -5.19 14.29
CA PRO A 36 3.16 -6.60 14.37
C PRO A 36 1.83 -6.90 13.66
N SER A 37 1.53 -8.18 13.49
CA SER A 37 0.21 -8.61 13.02
C SER A 37 -0.87 -8.12 13.99
N GLY A 38 -1.99 -7.64 13.47
CA GLY A 38 -3.07 -7.08 14.30
C GLY A 38 -2.86 -5.63 14.77
N ALA A 39 -1.73 -4.98 14.49
CA ALA A 39 -1.47 -3.59 14.91
C ALA A 39 -2.39 -2.52 14.31
N GLY A 40 -3.28 -2.87 13.38
CA GLY A 40 -4.23 -1.93 12.76
C GLY A 40 -3.82 -1.40 11.38
N LYS A 41 -2.67 -1.83 10.82
CA LYS A 41 -2.15 -1.35 9.52
C LYS A 41 -3.16 -1.49 8.38
N SER A 42 -3.68 -2.69 8.15
CA SER A 42 -4.65 -2.94 7.07
C SER A 42 -5.97 -2.20 7.30
N THR A 43 -6.40 -2.04 8.56
CA THR A 43 -7.58 -1.23 8.90
C THR A 43 -7.36 0.24 8.51
N LEU A 44 -6.19 0.80 8.85
CA LEU A 44 -5.85 2.18 8.51
C LEU A 44 -5.78 2.38 6.98
N MET A 45 -5.16 1.44 6.25
CA MET A 45 -5.08 1.49 4.78
C MET A 45 -6.46 1.36 4.13
N ASN A 46 -7.32 0.48 4.66
CA ASN A 46 -8.69 0.31 4.16
C ASN A 46 -9.58 1.52 4.43
N MET A 47 -9.25 2.36 5.38
CA MET A 47 -9.92 3.65 5.53
C MET A 47 -9.55 4.62 4.40
N VAL A 48 -8.30 4.59 3.89
CA VAL A 48 -7.87 5.52 2.82
C VAL A 48 -8.61 5.25 1.51
N ASN A 49 -8.92 4.00 1.19
CA ASN A 49 -9.68 3.65 -0.01
C ASN A 49 -11.20 3.59 0.23
N GLY A 50 -11.64 3.91 1.47
CA GLY A 50 -13.05 3.97 1.85
C GLY A 50 -13.75 2.62 1.95
N ILE A 51 -13.02 1.51 2.06
CA ILE A 51 -13.58 0.18 2.34
C ILE A 51 -14.08 0.11 3.78
N ILE A 52 -13.36 0.76 4.72
CA ILE A 52 -13.71 0.83 6.13
C ILE A 52 -13.95 2.30 6.49
N GLU A 53 -15.11 2.58 7.09
CA GLU A 53 -15.37 3.89 7.69
C GLU A 53 -14.83 3.91 9.13
N PRO A 54 -14.23 5.03 9.60
CA PRO A 54 -13.86 5.16 11.00
C PRO A 54 -15.12 5.16 11.90
N SER A 55 -14.99 4.64 13.12
CA SER A 55 -16.05 4.72 14.14
C SER A 55 -16.12 6.13 14.76
N SER A 56 -14.97 6.83 14.82
CA SER A 56 -14.86 8.24 15.23
C SER A 56 -13.69 8.91 14.53
N GLY A 57 -13.65 10.24 14.55
CA GLY A 57 -12.66 11.04 13.84
C GLY A 57 -12.97 11.16 12.36
N LYS A 58 -12.01 11.63 11.57
CA LYS A 58 -12.18 11.79 10.12
C LYS A 58 -10.89 11.54 9.36
N VAL A 59 -11.04 11.04 8.14
CA VAL A 59 -9.94 10.91 7.16
C VAL A 59 -10.22 11.84 6.00
N THR A 60 -9.21 12.57 5.52
CA THR A 60 -9.33 13.48 4.37
C THR A 60 -8.21 13.23 3.38
N LEU A 61 -8.53 13.25 2.08
CA LEU A 61 -7.58 13.20 0.98
C LEU A 61 -7.68 14.46 0.13
N GLY A 62 -6.61 15.27 0.08
CA GLY A 62 -6.60 16.53 -0.63
C GLY A 62 -7.71 17.50 -0.18
N GLY A 63 -8.04 17.49 1.11
CA GLY A 63 -9.11 18.30 1.70
C GLY A 63 -10.53 17.72 1.56
N LEU A 64 -10.73 16.66 0.77
CA LEU A 64 -12.02 15.97 0.68
C LEU A 64 -12.15 14.91 1.78
N PRO A 65 -13.23 14.94 2.60
CA PRO A 65 -13.48 13.92 3.60
C PRO A 65 -13.84 12.57 2.94
N LEU A 66 -13.28 11.48 3.48
CA LEU A 66 -13.65 10.12 3.11
C LEU A 66 -14.99 9.79 3.76
N ASN A 67 -16.04 9.81 2.96
CA ASN A 67 -17.39 9.42 3.34
C ASN A 67 -18.15 8.90 2.12
N LYS A 68 -19.32 8.32 2.33
CA LYS A 68 -20.15 7.73 1.27
C LYS A 68 -20.43 8.68 0.10
N LYS A 69 -20.56 9.98 0.36
CA LYS A 69 -20.85 10.99 -0.68
C LYS A 69 -19.67 11.20 -1.63
N ASN A 70 -18.44 11.12 -1.10
CA ASN A 70 -17.20 11.40 -1.85
C ASN A 70 -16.45 10.12 -2.28
N LEU A 71 -16.94 8.95 -1.88
CA LEU A 71 -16.23 7.67 -2.04
C LEU A 71 -15.75 7.43 -3.48
N SER A 72 -16.65 7.54 -4.46
CA SER A 72 -16.30 7.32 -5.87
C SER A 72 -15.25 8.32 -6.40
N SER A 73 -15.29 9.57 -5.93
CA SER A 73 -14.28 10.57 -6.29
C SER A 73 -12.91 10.23 -5.70
N ILE A 74 -12.90 9.78 -4.44
CA ILE A 74 -11.67 9.41 -3.72
C ILE A 74 -11.06 8.15 -4.30
N GLN A 75 -11.84 7.12 -4.58
CA GLN A 75 -11.36 5.87 -5.16
C GLN A 75 -10.67 6.06 -6.52
N ARG A 76 -11.08 7.06 -7.31
CA ARG A 76 -10.38 7.42 -8.55
C ARG A 76 -9.02 8.07 -8.33
N ARG A 77 -8.78 8.63 -7.15
CA ARG A 77 -7.52 9.28 -6.75
C ARG A 77 -6.57 8.37 -5.99
N VAL A 78 -7.00 7.12 -5.71
CA VAL A 78 -6.24 6.12 -4.96
C VAL A 78 -5.94 4.92 -5.86
N GLY A 79 -4.66 4.63 -6.08
CA GLY A 79 -4.21 3.38 -6.69
C GLY A 79 -4.02 2.31 -5.61
N MET A 80 -4.27 1.04 -5.96
CA MET A 80 -4.14 -0.05 -4.99
C MET A 80 -3.28 -1.19 -5.54
N ILE A 81 -2.30 -1.60 -4.74
CA ILE A 81 -1.50 -2.80 -4.94
C ILE A 81 -1.81 -3.72 -3.77
N HIS A 82 -2.52 -4.81 -4.02
CA HIS A 82 -2.90 -5.78 -3.01
C HIS A 82 -1.81 -6.84 -2.82
N GLN A 83 -1.72 -7.43 -1.66
CA GLN A 83 -0.85 -8.57 -1.35
C GLN A 83 -1.11 -9.73 -2.33
N GLN A 84 -2.37 -10.10 -2.51
CA GLN A 84 -2.80 -10.94 -3.63
C GLN A 84 -3.08 -10.01 -4.81
N LEU A 85 -2.23 -10.00 -5.82
CA LEU A 85 -2.20 -9.02 -6.90
C LEU A 85 -3.52 -8.81 -7.64
N HIS A 86 -4.47 -9.72 -7.51
CA HIS A 86 -5.78 -9.70 -8.19
C HIS A 86 -5.65 -9.41 -9.70
N LEU A 87 -4.60 -9.94 -10.34
CA LEU A 87 -4.51 -9.93 -11.79
C LEU A 87 -5.46 -10.96 -12.36
N VAL A 88 -6.11 -10.63 -13.48
CA VAL A 88 -6.95 -11.58 -14.21
C VAL A 88 -6.05 -12.50 -15.03
N PRO A 89 -5.88 -13.80 -14.67
CA PRO A 89 -4.85 -14.67 -15.23
C PRO A 89 -4.95 -14.86 -16.73
N ARG A 90 -6.18 -14.86 -17.26
CA ARG A 90 -6.49 -15.10 -18.68
C ARG A 90 -6.36 -13.86 -19.56
N LEU A 91 -6.33 -12.67 -18.98
CA LEU A 91 -6.13 -11.43 -19.72
C LEU A 91 -4.64 -11.20 -19.99
N SER A 92 -4.35 -10.44 -21.05
CA SER A 92 -2.99 -9.97 -21.32
C SER A 92 -2.51 -8.99 -20.24
N VAL A 93 -1.21 -8.82 -20.17
CA VAL A 93 -0.54 -7.84 -19.30
C VAL A 93 -1.10 -6.44 -19.53
N LEU A 94 -1.17 -6.01 -20.80
CA LEU A 94 -1.71 -4.71 -21.18
C LEU A 94 -3.16 -4.52 -20.68
N HIS A 95 -4.03 -5.51 -20.89
CA HIS A 95 -5.41 -5.43 -20.41
C HIS A 95 -5.50 -5.41 -18.86
N ASN A 96 -4.62 -6.12 -18.15
CA ASN A 96 -4.58 -6.05 -16.68
C ASN A 96 -4.25 -4.64 -16.20
N VAL A 97 -3.34 -3.92 -16.86
CA VAL A 97 -3.04 -2.51 -16.52
C VAL A 97 -4.23 -1.63 -16.81
N LEU A 98 -4.83 -1.75 -17.99
CA LEU A 98 -6.00 -0.95 -18.41
C LEU A 98 -7.21 -1.13 -17.48
N MET A 99 -7.36 -2.28 -16.82
CA MET A 99 -8.40 -2.48 -15.80
C MET A 99 -8.30 -1.51 -14.62
N GLY A 100 -7.15 -0.91 -14.36
CA GLY A 100 -7.01 0.15 -13.36
C GLY A 100 -7.80 1.42 -13.68
N LEU A 101 -8.26 1.58 -14.92
CA LEU A 101 -9.14 2.69 -15.33
C LEU A 101 -10.63 2.42 -15.09
N LEU A 102 -11.05 1.20 -14.75
CA LEU A 102 -12.46 0.86 -14.61
C LEU A 102 -13.26 1.76 -13.67
N PRO A 103 -12.71 2.21 -12.52
CA PRO A 103 -13.44 3.15 -11.65
C PRO A 103 -13.72 4.52 -12.31
N ALA A 104 -13.01 4.87 -13.38
CA ALA A 104 -13.12 6.16 -14.07
C ALA A 104 -13.92 6.10 -15.38
N VAL A 105 -14.17 4.89 -15.93
CA VAL A 105 -14.90 4.73 -17.19
C VAL A 105 -16.37 4.38 -16.96
N SER A 106 -17.23 4.73 -17.91
CA SER A 106 -18.65 4.38 -17.80
C SER A 106 -18.86 2.87 -17.91
N PHE A 107 -19.91 2.36 -17.29
CA PHE A 107 -20.28 0.93 -17.30
C PHE A 107 -20.28 0.31 -18.71
N TRP A 108 -20.87 0.97 -19.68
CA TRP A 108 -20.96 0.49 -21.07
C TRP A 108 -19.60 0.37 -21.75
N ARG A 109 -18.69 1.34 -21.51
CA ARG A 109 -17.32 1.29 -22.05
C ARG A 109 -16.48 0.20 -21.38
N SER A 110 -16.70 -0.04 -20.08
CA SER A 110 -16.01 -1.13 -19.37
C SER A 110 -16.44 -2.50 -19.88
N LEU A 111 -17.72 -2.67 -20.21
CA LEU A 111 -18.28 -3.94 -20.68
C LEU A 111 -17.68 -4.37 -22.04
N ILE A 112 -17.47 -3.43 -22.95
CA ILE A 112 -16.89 -3.70 -24.28
C ILE A 112 -15.36 -3.58 -24.30
N LYS A 113 -14.71 -3.35 -23.13
CA LYS A 113 -13.26 -3.15 -22.98
C LYS A 113 -12.70 -2.10 -23.96
N ALA A 114 -13.49 -1.08 -24.30
CA ALA A 114 -13.12 -0.02 -25.22
C ALA A 114 -12.24 1.02 -24.51
N PHE A 115 -10.94 0.74 -24.45
CA PHE A 115 -9.93 1.70 -24.03
C PHE A 115 -9.44 2.52 -25.21
N SER A 116 -9.25 3.82 -25.01
CA SER A 116 -8.75 4.71 -26.05
C SER A 116 -7.31 4.36 -26.43
N PHE A 117 -6.86 4.80 -27.60
CA PHE A 117 -5.46 4.67 -28.00
C PHE A 117 -4.51 5.34 -26.99
N ALA A 118 -4.92 6.50 -26.46
CA ALA A 118 -4.16 7.21 -25.44
C ALA A 118 -4.02 6.39 -24.12
N ASP A 119 -5.09 5.68 -23.71
CA ASP A 119 -5.03 4.79 -22.54
C ASP A 119 -4.08 3.61 -22.77
N GLN A 120 -4.11 3.02 -23.96
CA GLN A 120 -3.24 1.91 -24.33
C GLN A 120 -1.77 2.36 -24.39
N HIS A 121 -1.49 3.52 -24.99
CA HIS A 121 -0.16 4.10 -25.04
C HIS A 121 0.38 4.37 -23.63
N ARG A 122 -0.43 4.98 -22.76
CA ARG A 122 -0.05 5.21 -21.36
C ARG A 122 0.21 3.90 -20.62
N ALA A 123 -0.59 2.86 -20.82
CA ALA A 123 -0.35 1.56 -20.20
C ALA A 123 0.98 0.95 -20.69
N PHE A 124 1.32 1.14 -21.97
CA PHE A 124 2.61 0.74 -22.53
C PHE A 124 3.77 1.47 -21.84
N GLU A 125 3.69 2.79 -21.71
CA GLU A 125 4.73 3.61 -21.05
C GLU A 125 4.95 3.17 -19.60
N LEU A 126 3.88 2.98 -18.83
CA LEU A 126 3.96 2.51 -17.45
C LEU A 126 4.57 1.11 -17.33
N LEU A 127 4.23 0.19 -18.23
CA LEU A 127 4.82 -1.15 -18.26
C LEU A 127 6.31 -1.10 -18.58
N HIS A 128 6.72 -0.22 -19.49
CA HIS A 128 8.13 0.00 -19.80
C HIS A 128 8.89 0.60 -18.59
N GLU A 129 8.29 1.59 -17.93
CA GLU A 129 8.86 2.25 -16.75
C GLU A 129 9.13 1.27 -15.61
N VAL A 130 8.21 0.32 -15.36
CA VAL A 130 8.42 -0.73 -14.36
C VAL A 130 9.32 -1.88 -14.85
N GLY A 131 9.96 -1.74 -16.03
CA GLY A 131 10.95 -2.67 -16.57
C GLY A 131 10.36 -3.90 -17.27
N LEU A 132 9.12 -3.85 -17.75
CA LEU A 132 8.55 -4.88 -18.60
C LEU A 132 8.77 -4.56 -20.09
N ARG A 133 9.28 -5.55 -20.85
CA ARG A 133 9.57 -5.39 -22.27
C ARG A 133 8.33 -5.63 -23.13
N GLU A 134 8.31 -5.11 -24.36
CA GLU A 134 7.20 -5.27 -25.31
C GLU A 134 6.72 -6.71 -25.48
N LYS A 135 7.63 -7.69 -25.52
CA LYS A 135 7.31 -9.11 -25.64
C LYS A 135 6.39 -9.65 -24.54
N HIS A 136 6.24 -8.92 -23.42
CA HIS A 136 5.38 -9.31 -22.29
C HIS A 136 3.96 -8.76 -22.41
N LEU A 137 3.75 -7.67 -23.15
CA LEU A 137 2.49 -6.91 -23.20
C LEU A 137 1.26 -7.74 -23.57
N PHE A 138 1.41 -8.60 -24.57
CA PHE A 138 0.33 -9.44 -25.08
C PHE A 138 0.30 -10.84 -24.45
N ARG A 139 1.27 -11.16 -23.58
CA ARG A 139 1.24 -12.42 -22.83
C ARG A 139 0.13 -12.39 -21.79
N ARG A 140 -0.41 -13.57 -21.45
CA ARG A 140 -1.34 -13.73 -20.33
C ARG A 140 -0.60 -13.45 -19.01
N ALA A 141 -1.28 -12.83 -18.04
CA ALA A 141 -0.69 -12.57 -16.73
C ALA A 141 -0.22 -13.85 -16.02
N SER A 142 -0.92 -14.97 -16.24
CA SER A 142 -0.53 -16.29 -15.70
C SER A 142 0.81 -16.83 -16.23
N ALA A 143 1.32 -16.30 -17.34
CA ALA A 143 2.58 -16.73 -17.95
C ALA A 143 3.81 -15.91 -17.46
N LEU A 144 3.59 -14.99 -16.51
CA LEU A 144 4.62 -14.13 -15.93
C LEU A 144 5.16 -14.72 -14.63
N SER A 145 6.44 -14.43 -14.32
CA SER A 145 7.00 -14.66 -12.98
C SER A 145 6.34 -13.78 -11.93
N GLY A 146 6.42 -14.13 -10.64
CA GLY A 146 5.85 -13.37 -9.54
C GLY A 146 6.29 -11.90 -9.54
N GLY A 147 7.58 -11.63 -9.70
CA GLY A 147 8.08 -10.26 -9.78
C GLY A 147 7.61 -9.49 -11.03
N GLN A 148 7.40 -10.17 -12.17
CA GLN A 148 6.79 -9.56 -13.34
C GLN A 148 5.32 -9.24 -13.10
N GLN A 149 4.57 -10.13 -12.46
CA GLN A 149 3.17 -9.89 -12.07
C GLN A 149 3.07 -8.70 -11.11
N GLN A 150 4.00 -8.57 -10.16
CA GLN A 150 4.06 -7.43 -9.25
C GLN A 150 4.25 -6.11 -10.00
N ARG A 151 5.14 -6.07 -10.98
CA ARG A 151 5.35 -4.90 -11.83
C ARG A 151 4.12 -4.53 -12.65
N VAL A 152 3.34 -5.52 -13.11
CA VAL A 152 2.02 -5.28 -13.75
C VAL A 152 1.05 -4.65 -12.75
N ALA A 153 1.02 -5.10 -11.50
CA ALA A 153 0.17 -4.53 -10.46
C ALA A 153 0.57 -3.07 -10.13
N ILE A 154 1.88 -2.76 -10.12
CA ILE A 154 2.37 -1.38 -9.98
C ILE A 154 1.85 -0.54 -11.15
N ALA A 155 2.10 -0.92 -12.40
CA ALA A 155 1.64 -0.17 -13.58
C ALA A 155 0.11 0.04 -13.55
N ARG A 156 -0.67 -0.98 -13.15
CA ARG A 156 -2.12 -0.89 -12.98
C ARG A 156 -2.53 0.13 -11.93
N ALA A 157 -1.80 0.24 -10.82
CA ALA A 157 -2.10 1.21 -9.78
C ALA A 157 -1.85 2.65 -10.24
N PHE A 158 -0.90 2.89 -11.16
CA PHE A 158 -0.55 4.22 -11.65
C PHE A 158 -1.34 4.67 -12.89
N ILE A 159 -2.06 3.79 -13.59
CA ILE A 159 -2.73 4.12 -14.85
C ILE A 159 -3.79 5.22 -14.70
N SER A 160 -4.49 5.27 -13.57
CA SER A 160 -5.54 6.26 -13.27
C SER A 160 -5.00 7.64 -12.88
N LYS A 161 -3.68 7.86 -12.86
CA LYS A 161 -3.02 9.06 -12.32
C LYS A 161 -3.41 9.34 -10.86
N PRO A 162 -3.21 8.40 -9.96
CA PRO A 162 -3.62 8.56 -8.57
C PRO A 162 -2.80 9.65 -7.87
N GLU A 163 -3.34 10.20 -6.80
CA GLU A 163 -2.59 11.06 -5.87
C GLU A 163 -1.88 10.24 -4.79
N VAL A 164 -2.47 9.09 -4.44
CA VAL A 164 -1.95 8.14 -3.46
C VAL A 164 -1.96 6.74 -4.04
N VAL A 165 -0.89 5.98 -3.83
CA VAL A 165 -0.85 4.54 -4.05
C VAL A 165 -0.72 3.86 -2.69
N ILE A 166 -1.63 2.93 -2.42
CA ILE A 166 -1.59 2.04 -1.26
C ILE A 166 -1.00 0.71 -1.73
N ALA A 167 0.09 0.27 -1.11
CA ALA A 167 0.74 -0.99 -1.42
C ALA A 167 0.74 -1.89 -0.18
N ASP A 168 -0.14 -2.89 -0.16
CA ASP A 168 -0.27 -3.83 0.95
C ASP A 168 0.65 -5.03 0.71
N GLU A 169 1.74 -5.10 1.47
CA GLU A 169 2.76 -6.15 1.40
C GLU A 169 3.22 -6.49 -0.03
N PRO A 170 3.67 -5.50 -0.81
CA PRO A 170 3.89 -5.69 -2.24
C PRO A 170 5.02 -6.68 -2.58
N VAL A 171 5.78 -7.17 -1.61
CA VAL A 171 6.94 -8.06 -1.84
C VAL A 171 6.96 -9.31 -0.94
N ALA A 172 5.86 -9.60 -0.21
CA ALA A 172 5.81 -10.67 0.79
C ALA A 172 6.17 -12.07 0.25
N SER A 173 5.92 -12.34 -1.03
CA SER A 173 6.12 -13.66 -1.66
C SER A 173 7.31 -13.72 -2.62
N LEU A 174 8.22 -12.73 -2.57
CA LEU A 174 9.35 -12.62 -3.48
C LEU A 174 10.67 -12.90 -2.75
N ASP A 175 11.66 -13.38 -3.50
CA ASP A 175 13.04 -13.46 -3.01
C ASP A 175 13.64 -12.06 -2.76
N PRO A 176 14.70 -11.94 -1.94
CA PRO A 176 15.25 -10.64 -1.55
C PRO A 176 15.69 -9.76 -2.73
N ALA A 177 16.30 -10.34 -3.76
CA ALA A 177 16.79 -9.58 -4.92
C ALA A 177 15.63 -9.01 -5.74
N MET A 178 14.58 -9.83 -5.94
CA MET A 178 13.37 -9.42 -6.63
C MET A 178 12.58 -8.40 -5.81
N SER A 179 12.51 -8.56 -4.49
CA SER A 179 11.85 -7.61 -3.58
C SER A 179 12.45 -6.21 -3.70
N LYS A 180 13.78 -6.08 -3.64
CA LYS A 180 14.47 -4.80 -3.84
C LYS A 180 14.19 -4.21 -5.22
N SER A 181 14.21 -5.03 -6.25
CA SER A 181 13.94 -4.60 -7.62
C SER A 181 12.52 -4.07 -7.80
N VAL A 182 11.53 -4.71 -7.19
CA VAL A 182 10.12 -4.28 -7.22
C VAL A 182 9.90 -3.01 -6.41
N LEU A 183 10.47 -2.91 -5.20
CA LEU A 183 10.39 -1.70 -4.37
C LEU A 183 11.06 -0.50 -5.06
N ASN A 184 12.21 -0.71 -5.71
CA ASN A 184 12.84 0.32 -6.53
C ASN A 184 11.93 0.79 -7.68
N SER A 185 11.27 -0.14 -8.38
CA SER A 185 10.33 0.20 -9.44
C SER A 185 9.16 1.04 -8.90
N LEU A 186 8.60 0.66 -7.74
CA LEU A 186 7.53 1.41 -7.09
C LEU A 186 7.98 2.80 -6.66
N LYS A 187 9.15 2.92 -6.01
CA LYS A 187 9.70 4.21 -5.55
C LYS A 187 10.03 5.13 -6.72
N THR A 188 10.61 4.59 -7.80
CA THR A 188 10.93 5.35 -9.02
C THR A 188 9.67 5.88 -9.69
N ALA A 189 8.65 5.03 -9.88
CA ALA A 189 7.37 5.43 -10.45
C ALA A 189 6.67 6.49 -9.57
N ALA A 190 6.67 6.31 -8.25
CA ALA A 190 6.10 7.28 -7.32
C ALA A 190 6.77 8.65 -7.44
N LYS A 191 8.09 8.68 -7.47
CA LYS A 191 8.88 9.92 -7.63
C LYS A 191 8.64 10.57 -8.98
N HIS A 192 8.65 9.79 -10.06
CA HIS A 192 8.44 10.30 -11.43
C HIS A 192 7.07 10.95 -11.61
N HIS A 193 6.03 10.32 -11.04
CA HIS A 193 4.65 10.82 -11.16
C HIS A 193 4.23 11.75 -10.02
N GLY A 194 5.08 12.03 -9.03
CA GLY A 194 4.75 12.87 -7.86
C GLY A 194 3.69 12.27 -6.95
N VAL A 195 3.58 10.94 -6.94
CA VAL A 195 2.55 10.19 -6.21
C VAL A 195 3.02 9.88 -4.79
N THR A 196 2.13 10.05 -3.82
CA THR A 196 2.36 9.61 -2.44
C THR A 196 2.18 8.10 -2.35
N VAL A 197 3.09 7.40 -1.68
CA VAL A 197 2.97 5.95 -1.44
C VAL A 197 2.80 5.66 0.04
N ILE A 198 1.84 4.81 0.36
CA ILE A 198 1.69 4.19 1.68
C ILE A 198 1.89 2.69 1.50
N CYS A 199 2.99 2.18 2.04
CA CYS A 199 3.41 0.79 1.83
C CYS A 199 3.49 0.05 3.16
N THR A 200 2.87 -1.12 3.30
CA THR A 200 3.15 -2.01 4.43
C THR A 200 4.31 -2.93 4.07
N LEU A 201 5.24 -3.10 4.99
CA LEU A 201 6.35 -4.03 4.87
C LEU A 201 6.51 -4.81 6.20
N HIS A 202 6.91 -6.08 6.11
CA HIS A 202 7.28 -6.88 7.28
C HIS A 202 8.77 -6.79 7.60
N GLN A 203 9.60 -6.59 6.57
CA GLN A 203 11.05 -6.56 6.71
C GLN A 203 11.50 -5.13 6.99
N LEU A 204 12.07 -4.96 8.18
CA LEU A 204 12.55 -3.66 8.66
C LEU A 204 13.64 -3.08 7.74
N ASP A 205 14.54 -3.94 7.24
CA ASP A 205 15.65 -3.51 6.37
C ASP A 205 15.12 -2.79 5.10
N TYR A 206 14.03 -3.27 4.53
CA TYR A 206 13.41 -2.59 3.38
C TYR A 206 12.76 -1.27 3.79
N ALA A 207 12.14 -1.20 4.96
CA ALA A 207 11.59 0.06 5.44
C ALA A 207 12.70 1.11 5.64
N LEU A 208 13.83 0.72 6.23
CA LEU A 208 14.97 1.60 6.42
C LEU A 208 15.62 2.04 5.09
N GLU A 209 15.64 1.15 4.08
CA GLU A 209 16.26 1.43 2.77
C GLU A 209 15.36 2.29 1.85
N PHE A 210 14.06 2.07 1.88
CA PHE A 210 13.14 2.63 0.88
C PHE A 210 12.25 3.77 1.38
N ALA A 211 11.94 3.84 2.69
CA ALA A 211 11.04 4.86 3.21
C ALA A 211 11.69 6.25 3.25
N ASP A 212 10.87 7.27 2.99
CA ASP A 212 11.19 8.65 3.35
C ASP A 212 10.68 8.93 4.78
N ARG A 213 9.66 8.18 5.22
CA ARG A 213 9.08 8.23 6.56
C ARG A 213 8.56 6.86 6.97
N ILE A 214 8.79 6.50 8.22
CA ILE A 214 8.26 5.30 8.84
C ILE A 214 7.21 5.69 9.86
N ILE A 215 6.04 5.06 9.78
CA ILE A 215 4.99 5.10 10.79
C ILE A 215 4.84 3.69 11.34
N ALA A 216 5.15 3.49 12.61
CA ALA A 216 4.96 2.21 13.26
C ALA A 216 3.69 2.23 14.11
N LEU A 217 2.85 1.20 13.94
CA LEU A 217 1.64 0.99 14.72
C LEU A 217 1.84 -0.15 15.70
N ARG A 218 1.31 0.03 16.90
CA ARG A 218 1.24 -1.01 17.94
C ARG A 218 -0.08 -0.85 18.70
N ASP A 219 -0.82 -1.94 18.86
CA ASP A 219 -2.08 -1.97 19.59
C ASP A 219 -3.09 -0.89 19.13
N GLY A 220 -3.16 -0.67 17.82
CA GLY A 220 -4.04 0.32 17.19
C GLY A 220 -3.58 1.77 17.29
N LYS A 221 -2.43 2.05 17.91
CA LYS A 221 -1.89 3.40 18.12
C LYS A 221 -0.62 3.64 17.33
N VAL A 222 -0.30 4.92 17.10
CA VAL A 222 1.00 5.31 16.56
C VAL A 222 2.05 5.13 17.66
N PHE A 223 2.97 4.23 17.42
CA PHE A 223 4.10 3.95 18.32
C PHE A 223 5.34 4.77 17.94
N PHE A 224 5.58 4.94 16.64
CA PHE A 224 6.67 5.75 16.11
C PHE A 224 6.22 6.44 14.82
N ASP A 225 6.68 7.67 14.61
CA ASP A 225 6.43 8.45 13.41
C ASP A 225 7.63 9.37 13.17
N GLY A 226 8.45 9.05 12.16
CA GLY A 226 9.68 9.78 11.91
C GLY A 226 10.47 9.32 10.68
N HIS A 227 11.66 9.91 10.52
CA HIS A 227 12.59 9.50 9.48
C HIS A 227 13.19 8.11 9.82
N PRO A 228 13.54 7.27 8.81
CA PRO A 228 14.15 5.96 9.06
C PRO A 228 15.38 5.98 9.98
N SER A 229 16.21 7.03 9.92
CA SER A 229 17.40 7.17 10.79
C SER A 229 17.07 7.34 12.27
N ASP A 230 15.84 7.77 12.59
CA ASP A 230 15.43 8.06 13.96
C ASP A 230 14.88 6.81 14.66
N LEU A 231 14.69 5.72 13.91
CA LEU A 231 14.22 4.44 14.41
C LEU A 231 15.39 3.62 14.94
N ASP A 232 15.79 3.86 16.19
CA ASP A 232 16.90 3.18 16.83
C ASP A 232 16.60 1.71 17.18
N LYS A 233 17.64 0.94 17.53
CA LYS A 233 17.52 -0.48 17.86
C LYS A 233 16.63 -0.75 19.07
N GLN A 234 16.57 0.16 20.02
CA GLN A 234 15.72 0.03 21.20
C GLN A 234 14.25 0.16 20.82
N THR A 235 13.89 1.18 20.05
CA THR A 235 12.54 1.38 19.51
C THR A 235 12.10 0.21 18.62
N GLN A 236 13.02 -0.33 17.78
CA GLN A 236 12.78 -1.52 16.97
C GLN A 236 12.43 -2.75 17.82
N SER A 237 13.23 -2.99 18.89
CA SER A 237 12.99 -4.12 19.82
C SER A 237 11.65 -3.97 20.54
N GLN A 238 11.30 -2.77 20.97
CA GLN A 238 10.04 -2.48 21.63
C GLN A 238 8.84 -2.65 20.69
N LEU A 239 8.95 -2.24 19.43
CA LEU A 239 7.88 -2.37 18.44
C LEU A 239 7.43 -3.82 18.25
N TYR A 240 8.37 -4.76 18.22
CA TYR A 240 8.10 -6.17 17.97
C TYR A 240 8.04 -7.03 19.23
N ASN A 241 8.07 -6.43 20.45
CA ASN A 241 8.13 -7.16 21.71
C ASN A 241 9.27 -8.20 21.74
N LEU A 242 10.41 -7.89 21.15
CA LEU A 242 11.61 -8.72 21.19
C LEU A 242 12.30 -8.64 22.57
N GLU A 243 11.57 -8.29 23.64
CA GLU A 243 12.08 -8.44 25.01
C GLU A 243 12.31 -9.93 25.27
N GLN A 244 13.51 -10.24 25.71
CA GLN A 244 13.95 -11.59 26.10
C GLN A 244 12.89 -12.25 26.97
N PRO A 245 12.58 -13.53 26.78
CA PRO A 245 11.74 -14.25 27.72
C PRO A 245 12.36 -14.08 29.11
N ASN A 246 11.52 -13.65 30.03
CA ASN A 246 11.87 -13.34 31.42
C ASN A 246 12.74 -14.45 32.05
N LEU A 247 14.05 -14.33 31.98
CA LEU A 247 15.00 -15.22 32.69
C LEU A 247 14.73 -15.26 34.20
N LYS A 248 13.99 -14.27 34.74
CA LYS A 248 13.58 -14.21 36.16
C LYS A 248 12.39 -15.11 36.51
N ALA A 249 11.65 -15.65 35.56
CA ALA A 249 10.60 -16.63 35.86
C ALA A 249 11.17 -18.06 36.00
N ALA A 250 12.18 -18.40 35.23
CA ALA A 250 12.82 -19.73 35.30
C ALA A 250 13.67 -19.93 36.57
N GLU A 251 14.20 -18.86 37.16
CA GLU A 251 14.94 -18.94 38.44
C GLU A 251 14.03 -19.06 39.68
N ARG A 252 12.74 -18.76 39.56
CA ARG A 252 11.75 -18.94 40.63
C ARG A 252 11.07 -20.30 40.62
N GLU A 253 11.11 -21.05 39.55
CA GLU A 253 10.61 -22.44 39.50
C GLU A 253 11.72 -23.47 39.81
N ALA A 254 12.98 -23.05 39.90
CA ALA A 254 14.14 -23.92 40.22
C ALA A 254 14.68 -23.75 41.66
N ALA A 255 14.02 -22.97 42.49
CA ALA A 255 14.32 -22.77 43.93
C ALA A 255 13.13 -23.24 44.78
#